data_e4bcf2f2a6afc26f55fca8e771464e67
#
_entry.id   e4bcf2f2a6afc26f55fca8e771464e67
#
_cell.length_a   1.000
_cell.length_b   1.000
_cell.length_c   1.000
_cell.angle_alpha   90.00
_cell.angle_beta   90.00
_cell.angle_gamma   90.00
#
_symmetry.space_group_name_H-M   'P 1'
#
loop_
_entity.id
_entity.type
_entity.pdbx_description
1 polymer ?
#
loop_
_entity_poly.entity_id
_entity_poly.type
_entity_poly.pdbx_seq_one_letter_code
_entity_poly.pdbx_strand_id
1 'polypeptide(L)'
;MKDHTTIIDGKDLEKADKALIMIHGRGGTAADILTLAEALPVEDFALLAPQAAGNSWYPYSFLATPAQNEPWLTASLEQLRQLLARVRAAGITDDNIYFLGFSQGACLALEFVTRNAEKFGGVVAFTGGLIGDRIYPENYKGDFNGTPVFIGTGDPDPHVPVQRVHATTALLQNMHAAVTEKVYPGMGHTISGDEIAQASRLVFRAPVR
;
A
#
# COMPACT_ATOMS: atom_id res chain seq x y z
N MET A 1 17.86 -3.50 18.48
CA MET A 1 16.83 -3.31 17.42
C MET A 1 15.49 -3.19 18.13
N LYS A 2 14.72 -2.11 17.89
CA LYS A 2 13.34 -2.06 18.40
C LYS A 2 12.55 -3.12 17.65
N ASP A 3 11.95 -4.05 18.38
CA ASP A 3 11.02 -5.03 17.84
C ASP A 3 9.84 -4.25 17.23
N HIS A 4 9.82 -4.15 15.90
CA HIS A 4 8.69 -3.55 15.20
C HIS A 4 7.54 -4.53 15.28
N THR A 5 6.57 -4.22 16.12
CA THR A 5 5.40 -5.09 16.32
C THR A 5 4.63 -5.21 15.00
N THR A 6 4.43 -6.44 14.54
CA THR A 6 3.55 -6.75 13.41
C THR A 6 2.43 -7.62 13.95
N ILE A 7 1.18 -7.23 13.73
CA ILE A 7 0.04 -8.09 13.99
C ILE A 7 -0.10 -9.02 12.79
N ILE A 8 -0.22 -10.31 13.09
CA ILE A 8 -0.50 -11.35 12.08
C ILE A 8 -1.88 -11.89 12.38
N ASP A 9 -2.73 -11.98 11.36
CA ASP A 9 -4.11 -12.43 11.44
C ASP A 9 -4.47 -13.25 10.19
N GLY A 10 -5.69 -13.71 10.07
CA GLY A 10 -6.16 -14.53 8.97
C GLY A 10 -5.56 -15.94 8.98
N LYS A 11 -5.18 -16.43 7.81
CA LYS A 11 -4.57 -17.76 7.69
C LYS A 11 -3.14 -17.78 8.24
N ASP A 12 -2.75 -18.86 8.88
CA ASP A 12 -1.36 -19.08 9.35
C ASP A 12 -0.38 -18.87 8.19
N LEU A 13 0.62 -18.02 8.39
CA LEU A 13 1.59 -17.65 7.35
C LEU A 13 2.29 -18.85 6.72
N GLU A 14 2.60 -19.87 7.51
CA GLU A 14 3.27 -21.09 7.06
C GLU A 14 2.34 -22.03 6.24
N LYS A 15 1.05 -21.72 6.19
CA LYS A 15 0.02 -22.52 5.51
C LYS A 15 -0.75 -21.74 4.45
N ALA A 16 -0.50 -20.44 4.37
CA ALA A 16 -1.17 -19.58 3.41
C ALA A 16 -0.48 -19.63 2.04
N ASP A 17 -1.28 -19.64 0.98
CA ASP A 17 -0.79 -19.50 -0.39
C ASP A 17 -0.64 -18.03 -0.79
N LYS A 18 -1.29 -17.12 -0.05
CA LYS A 18 -1.32 -15.68 -0.32
C LYS A 18 -1.10 -14.88 0.96
N ALA A 19 -0.47 -13.73 0.83
CA ALA A 19 -0.29 -12.79 1.93
C ALA A 19 -0.72 -11.38 1.53
N LEU A 20 -1.31 -10.65 2.49
CA LEU A 20 -1.65 -9.24 2.36
C LEU A 20 -0.94 -8.44 3.44
N ILE A 21 -0.07 -7.51 3.03
CA ILE A 21 0.60 -6.56 3.90
C ILE A 21 -0.27 -5.29 3.95
N MET A 22 -0.77 -4.96 5.16
CA MET A 22 -1.74 -3.88 5.38
C MET A 22 -1.12 -2.75 6.20
N ILE A 23 -1.07 -1.54 5.63
CA ILE A 23 -0.29 -0.42 6.15
C ILE A 23 -1.24 0.70 6.58
N HIS A 24 -1.32 0.97 7.89
CA HIS A 24 -2.25 1.95 8.48
C HIS A 24 -1.87 3.40 8.14
N GLY A 25 -2.85 4.30 8.22
CA GLY A 25 -2.66 5.74 8.08
C GLY A 25 -1.99 6.37 9.31
N ARG A 26 -1.62 7.66 9.19
CA ARG A 26 -1.09 8.45 10.31
C ARG A 26 -2.10 8.49 11.45
N GLY A 27 -1.63 8.25 12.66
CA GLY A 27 -2.46 8.23 13.87
C GLY A 27 -3.25 6.94 14.09
N GLY A 28 -3.34 6.08 13.06
CA GLY A 28 -3.97 4.77 13.15
C GLY A 28 -3.05 3.69 13.72
N THR A 29 -3.57 2.48 13.79
CA THR A 29 -2.86 1.31 14.32
C THR A 29 -2.93 0.14 13.34
N ALA A 30 -2.07 -0.85 13.56
CA ALA A 30 -2.11 -2.13 12.85
C ALA A 30 -3.47 -2.84 13.02
N ALA A 31 -4.08 -2.74 14.20
CA ALA A 31 -5.40 -3.30 14.45
C ALA A 31 -6.48 -2.58 13.64
N ASP A 32 -6.42 -1.25 13.52
CA ASP A 32 -7.42 -0.49 12.75
C ASP A 32 -7.39 -0.88 11.27
N ILE A 33 -6.22 -0.99 10.65
CA ILE A 33 -6.15 -1.32 9.22
C ILE A 33 -6.60 -2.77 8.94
N LEU A 34 -6.41 -3.68 9.88
CA LEU A 34 -6.87 -5.07 9.75
C LEU A 34 -8.39 -5.18 9.66
N THR A 35 -9.15 -4.24 10.23
CA THR A 35 -10.62 -4.27 10.13
C THR A 35 -11.11 -4.18 8.68
N LEU A 36 -10.32 -3.62 7.75
CA LEU A 36 -10.69 -3.58 6.34
C LEU A 36 -10.76 -4.98 5.70
N ALA A 37 -10.07 -5.97 6.29
CA ALA A 37 -10.11 -7.33 5.76
C ALA A 37 -11.52 -7.95 5.82
N GLU A 38 -12.36 -7.53 6.78
CA GLU A 38 -13.75 -7.99 6.89
C GLU A 38 -14.62 -7.61 5.67
N ALA A 39 -14.21 -6.58 4.93
CA ALA A 39 -14.93 -6.08 3.76
C ALA A 39 -14.26 -6.49 2.42
N LEU A 40 -13.18 -7.27 2.47
CA LEU A 40 -12.39 -7.71 1.31
C LEU A 40 -12.43 -9.25 1.18
N PRO A 41 -12.32 -9.81 -0.03
CA PRO A 41 -12.30 -11.27 -0.24
C PRO A 41 -10.90 -11.83 0.01
N VAL A 42 -10.45 -11.80 1.27
CA VAL A 42 -9.10 -12.17 1.71
C VAL A 42 -9.12 -13.23 2.83
N GLU A 43 -10.19 -14.01 2.93
CA GLU A 43 -10.41 -15.01 3.98
C GLU A 43 -9.31 -16.09 3.99
N ASP A 44 -8.74 -16.38 2.81
CA ASP A 44 -7.68 -17.37 2.64
C ASP A 44 -6.26 -16.78 2.70
N PHE A 45 -6.10 -15.50 3.03
CA PHE A 45 -4.80 -14.83 3.07
C PHE A 45 -4.21 -14.86 4.48
N ALA A 46 -2.87 -14.92 4.57
CA ALA A 46 -2.17 -14.44 5.75
C ALA A 46 -2.20 -12.90 5.74
N LEU A 47 -2.67 -12.30 6.82
CA LEU A 47 -2.77 -10.84 6.97
C LEU A 47 -1.64 -10.36 7.87
N LEU A 48 -0.85 -9.40 7.40
CA LEU A 48 0.29 -8.87 8.14
C LEU A 48 0.18 -7.34 8.23
N ALA A 49 -0.03 -6.82 9.42
CA ALA A 49 -0.11 -5.37 9.65
C ALA A 49 1.05 -4.92 10.53
N PRO A 50 2.08 -4.26 9.97
CA PRO A 50 3.14 -3.66 10.75
C PRO A 50 2.64 -2.42 11.48
N GLN A 51 3.16 -2.17 12.70
CA GLN A 51 2.85 -0.99 13.50
C GLN A 51 3.95 0.06 13.36
N ALA A 52 3.58 1.27 13.00
CA ALA A 52 4.48 2.41 13.02
C ALA A 52 4.76 2.89 14.45
N ALA A 53 6.01 3.23 14.75
CA ALA A 53 6.38 3.82 16.02
C ALA A 53 5.66 5.18 16.22
N GLY A 54 4.98 5.35 17.35
CA GLY A 54 4.18 6.55 17.60
C GLY A 54 3.04 6.76 16.60
N ASN A 55 2.54 5.71 15.98
CA ASN A 55 1.44 5.71 15.01
C ASN A 55 1.70 6.59 13.77
N SER A 56 2.97 6.78 13.39
CA SER A 56 3.34 7.55 12.20
C SER A 56 4.60 6.99 11.55
N TRP A 57 4.53 6.74 10.25
CA TRP A 57 5.64 6.17 9.46
C TRP A 57 6.78 7.17 9.25
N TYR A 58 6.44 8.44 9.10
CA TYR A 58 7.38 9.56 8.98
C TYR A 58 6.72 10.86 9.45
N PRO A 59 7.49 11.86 9.93
CA PRO A 59 6.93 12.98 10.70
C PRO A 59 6.16 14.02 9.87
N TYR A 60 6.63 14.35 8.67
CA TYR A 60 6.06 15.43 7.86
C TYR A 60 5.09 14.94 6.80
N SER A 61 4.59 15.84 5.96
CA SER A 61 3.76 15.50 4.80
C SER A 61 4.51 14.57 3.84
N PHE A 62 3.77 13.70 3.14
CA PHE A 62 4.36 12.93 2.05
C PHE A 62 4.80 13.80 0.87
N LEU A 63 4.31 15.05 0.79
CA LEU A 63 4.73 16.06 -0.18
C LEU A 63 5.96 16.87 0.26
N ALA A 64 6.49 16.63 1.45
CA ALA A 64 7.76 17.20 1.87
C ALA A 64 8.92 16.53 1.10
N THR A 65 10.08 17.21 1.05
CA THR A 65 11.27 16.56 0.48
C THR A 65 11.58 15.27 1.26
N PRO A 66 12.03 14.19 0.61
CA PRO A 66 12.39 12.95 1.32
C PRO A 66 13.37 13.18 2.47
N ALA A 67 14.32 14.11 2.30
CA ALA A 67 15.29 14.45 3.34
C ALA A 67 14.66 14.96 4.65
N GLN A 68 13.52 15.66 4.59
CA GLN A 68 12.79 16.10 5.77
C GLN A 68 12.15 14.93 6.54
N ASN A 69 11.83 13.86 5.85
CA ASN A 69 11.22 12.66 6.43
C ASN A 69 12.26 11.61 6.89
N GLU A 70 13.55 11.87 6.68
CA GLU A 70 14.61 10.99 7.17
C GLU A 70 14.93 11.24 8.65
N PRO A 71 15.36 10.21 9.41
CA PRO A 71 15.60 8.82 8.98
C PRO A 71 14.36 7.91 9.04
N TRP A 72 13.20 8.45 9.37
CA TRP A 72 11.96 7.66 9.60
C TRP A 72 11.45 7.00 8.32
N LEU A 73 11.54 7.69 7.18
CA LEU A 73 11.12 7.12 5.90
C LEU A 73 11.96 5.89 5.54
N THR A 74 13.28 6.01 5.61
CA THR A 74 14.18 4.86 5.39
C THR A 74 13.89 3.72 6.36
N ALA A 75 13.67 4.01 7.65
CA ALA A 75 13.36 2.99 8.65
C ALA A 75 12.02 2.28 8.36
N SER A 76 11.01 3.00 7.89
CA SER A 76 9.70 2.45 7.55
C SER A 76 9.77 1.57 6.29
N LEU A 77 10.49 2.00 5.27
CA LEU A 77 10.74 1.20 4.07
C LEU A 77 11.52 -0.09 4.40
N GLU A 78 12.49 0.00 5.30
CA GLU A 78 13.26 -1.15 5.77
C GLU A 78 12.38 -2.13 6.57
N GLN A 79 11.45 -1.63 7.39
CA GLN A 79 10.48 -2.47 8.09
C GLN A 79 9.61 -3.28 7.09
N LEU A 80 9.13 -2.64 6.03
CA LEU A 80 8.37 -3.34 4.97
C LEU A 80 9.25 -4.33 4.21
N ARG A 81 10.53 -4.01 3.97
CA ARG A 81 11.46 -4.93 3.31
C ARG A 81 11.69 -6.19 4.13
N GLN A 82 11.85 -6.04 5.45
CA GLN A 82 11.99 -7.19 6.37
C GLN A 82 10.72 -8.03 6.41
N LEU A 83 9.54 -7.39 6.39
CA LEU A 83 8.27 -8.09 6.38
C LEU A 83 8.07 -8.86 5.08
N LEU A 84 8.38 -8.25 3.92
CA LEU A 84 8.36 -8.93 2.62
C LEU A 84 9.30 -10.14 2.61
N ALA A 85 10.53 -9.98 3.13
CA ALA A 85 11.48 -11.09 3.24
C ALA A 85 10.95 -12.23 4.11
N ARG A 86 10.23 -11.92 5.20
CA ARG A 86 9.58 -12.93 6.05
C ARG A 86 8.48 -13.68 5.30
N VAL A 87 7.64 -12.99 4.53
CA VAL A 87 6.59 -13.61 3.71
C VAL A 87 7.19 -14.54 2.65
N ARG A 88 8.25 -14.08 1.97
CA ARG A 88 8.98 -14.91 0.99
C ARG A 88 9.62 -16.15 1.64
N ALA A 89 10.17 -16.01 2.85
CA ALA A 89 10.77 -17.13 3.59
C ALA A 89 9.75 -18.20 4.01
N ALA A 90 8.47 -17.83 4.17
CA ALA A 90 7.38 -18.77 4.37
C ALA A 90 6.95 -19.51 3.07
N GLY A 91 7.58 -19.20 1.93
CA GLY A 91 7.34 -19.88 0.65
C GLY A 91 6.31 -19.23 -0.26
N ILE A 92 5.77 -18.07 0.13
CA ILE A 92 4.79 -17.34 -0.70
C ILE A 92 5.53 -16.60 -1.81
N THR A 93 5.16 -16.87 -3.06
CA THR A 93 5.76 -16.23 -4.25
C THR A 93 5.23 -14.80 -4.43
N ASP A 94 6.01 -13.93 -5.08
CA ASP A 94 5.69 -12.49 -5.19
C ASP A 94 4.33 -12.22 -5.85
N ASP A 95 3.94 -13.00 -6.85
CA ASP A 95 2.64 -12.92 -7.51
C ASP A 95 1.43 -13.31 -6.62
N ASN A 96 1.70 -13.77 -5.41
CA ASN A 96 0.74 -14.06 -4.34
C ASN A 96 0.92 -13.13 -3.12
N ILE A 97 1.78 -12.11 -3.22
CA ILE A 97 1.96 -11.10 -2.18
C ILE A 97 1.24 -9.81 -2.60
N TYR A 98 0.38 -9.32 -1.71
CA TYR A 98 -0.44 -8.14 -1.93
C TYR A 98 -0.10 -7.06 -0.93
N PHE A 99 -0.29 -5.80 -1.33
CA PHE A 99 -0.14 -4.64 -0.46
C PHE A 99 -1.41 -3.82 -0.43
N LEU A 100 -1.78 -3.33 0.75
CA LEU A 100 -2.88 -2.40 0.93
C LEU A 100 -2.47 -1.31 1.91
N GLY A 101 -2.78 -0.07 1.60
CA GLY A 101 -2.55 1.04 2.51
C GLY A 101 -3.66 2.08 2.46
N PHE A 102 -3.78 2.83 3.55
CA PHE A 102 -4.64 4.00 3.64
C PHE A 102 -3.83 5.25 3.98
N SER A 103 -4.07 6.37 3.29
CA SER A 103 -3.48 7.67 3.58
C SER A 103 -1.95 7.61 3.63
N GLN A 104 -1.29 7.94 4.75
CA GLN A 104 0.17 7.81 4.92
C GLN A 104 0.65 6.38 4.61
N GLY A 105 -0.13 5.36 4.98
CA GLY A 105 0.17 3.97 4.65
C GLY A 105 0.02 3.66 3.16
N ALA A 106 -0.92 4.30 2.47
CA ALA A 106 -1.05 4.17 1.01
C ALA A 106 0.16 4.80 0.29
N CYS A 107 0.61 5.97 0.75
CA CYS A 107 1.81 6.61 0.22
C CYS A 107 3.05 5.72 0.45
N LEU A 108 3.19 5.14 1.64
CA LEU A 108 4.31 4.25 1.96
C LEU A 108 4.26 2.95 1.16
N ALA A 109 3.07 2.35 0.98
CA ALA A 109 2.89 1.16 0.16
C ALA A 109 3.31 1.42 -1.29
N LEU A 110 2.79 2.49 -1.90
CA LEU A 110 3.13 2.87 -3.27
C LEU A 110 4.63 3.14 -3.43
N GLU A 111 5.23 3.89 -2.50
CA GLU A 111 6.67 4.19 -2.50
C GLU A 111 7.50 2.90 -2.40
N PHE A 112 7.12 2.00 -1.50
CA PHE A 112 7.83 0.73 -1.30
C PHE A 112 7.79 -0.17 -2.52
N VAL A 113 6.58 -0.43 -3.07
CA VAL A 113 6.45 -1.33 -4.22
C VAL A 113 7.07 -0.73 -5.48
N THR A 114 7.06 0.61 -5.63
CA THR A 114 7.66 1.27 -6.80
C THR A 114 9.19 1.25 -6.74
N ARG A 115 9.79 1.35 -5.54
CA ARG A 115 11.24 1.17 -5.37
C ARG A 115 11.70 -0.28 -5.58
N ASN A 116 10.79 -1.24 -5.45
CA ASN A 116 11.05 -2.67 -5.55
C ASN A 116 10.09 -3.31 -6.56
N ALA A 117 9.93 -2.69 -7.74
CA ALA A 117 8.95 -3.12 -8.70
C ALA A 117 9.25 -4.53 -9.22
N GLU A 118 8.33 -5.42 -8.95
CA GLU A 118 8.29 -6.82 -9.36
C GLU A 118 6.82 -7.20 -9.64
N LYS A 119 6.61 -8.39 -10.15
CA LYS A 119 5.25 -8.90 -10.34
C LYS A 119 4.66 -9.33 -9.01
N PHE A 120 4.01 -8.39 -8.31
CA PHE A 120 3.22 -8.70 -7.13
C PHE A 120 1.81 -9.19 -7.49
N GLY A 121 1.12 -9.81 -6.52
CA GLY A 121 -0.28 -10.22 -6.65
C GLY A 121 -1.19 -9.02 -6.88
N GLY A 122 -0.94 -7.90 -6.20
CA GLY A 122 -1.61 -6.64 -6.44
C GLY A 122 -1.35 -5.58 -5.36
N VAL A 123 -1.75 -4.35 -5.66
CA VAL A 123 -1.57 -3.20 -4.77
C VAL A 123 -2.87 -2.40 -4.68
N VAL A 124 -3.27 -2.06 -3.46
CA VAL A 124 -4.42 -1.18 -3.18
C VAL A 124 -3.95 0.04 -2.40
N ALA A 125 -4.17 1.21 -2.95
CA ALA A 125 -3.89 2.48 -2.30
C ALA A 125 -5.19 3.29 -2.14
N PHE A 126 -5.70 3.34 -0.92
CA PHE A 126 -6.82 4.21 -0.58
C PHE A 126 -6.26 5.57 -0.18
N THR A 127 -6.40 6.54 -1.06
CA THR A 127 -5.95 7.93 -0.92
C THR A 127 -4.45 8.05 -0.64
N GLY A 128 -3.63 7.93 -1.70
CA GLY A 128 -2.18 8.02 -1.60
C GLY A 128 -1.49 8.34 -2.92
N GLY A 129 -0.22 8.67 -2.85
CA GLY A 129 0.66 8.90 -3.98
C GLY A 129 2.13 8.76 -3.58
N LEU A 130 3.04 8.74 -4.55
CA LEU A 130 4.48 8.63 -4.32
C LEU A 130 5.01 9.79 -3.46
N ILE A 131 5.96 9.48 -2.59
CA ILE A 131 6.48 10.38 -1.56
C ILE A 131 7.52 11.34 -2.15
N GLY A 132 7.45 12.61 -1.75
CA GLY A 132 8.40 13.67 -2.10
C GLY A 132 7.72 14.94 -2.57
N ASP A 133 8.44 16.05 -2.60
CA ASP A 133 7.99 17.34 -3.16
C ASP A 133 7.79 17.28 -4.68
N ARG A 134 8.46 16.33 -5.34
CA ARG A 134 8.26 15.92 -6.73
C ARG A 134 8.31 14.40 -6.86
N ILE A 135 8.01 13.86 -8.01
CA ILE A 135 8.34 12.47 -8.35
C ILE A 135 9.86 12.37 -8.58
N TYR A 136 10.48 11.34 -8.04
CA TYR A 136 11.91 11.03 -8.13
C TYR A 136 12.14 9.74 -8.94
N PRO A 137 12.05 9.78 -10.30
CA PRO A 137 12.14 8.57 -11.12
C PRO A 137 13.44 7.79 -10.92
N GLU A 138 14.51 8.49 -10.53
CA GLU A 138 15.81 7.91 -10.23
C GLU A 138 15.81 6.91 -9.05
N ASN A 139 14.80 6.98 -8.19
CA ASN A 139 14.64 6.06 -7.06
C ASN A 139 13.92 4.75 -7.44
N TYR A 140 13.31 4.70 -8.62
CA TYR A 140 12.42 3.61 -8.99
C TYR A 140 13.07 2.72 -10.06
N LYS A 141 13.07 1.41 -9.78
CA LYS A 141 13.70 0.41 -10.65
C LYS A 141 12.83 -0.84 -10.69
N GLY A 142 12.98 -1.62 -11.74
CA GLY A 142 12.26 -2.87 -11.94
C GLY A 142 11.07 -2.72 -12.89
N ASP A 143 10.21 -3.72 -12.87
CA ASP A 143 9.08 -3.85 -13.77
C ASP A 143 7.92 -4.51 -13.02
N PHE A 144 6.75 -3.92 -13.04
CA PHE A 144 5.57 -4.50 -12.40
C PHE A 144 4.97 -5.70 -13.16
N ASN A 145 5.37 -5.90 -14.42
CA ASN A 145 4.94 -7.06 -15.23
C ASN A 145 3.41 -7.29 -15.20
N GLY A 146 2.64 -6.21 -15.28
CA GLY A 146 1.18 -6.26 -15.27
C GLY A 146 0.55 -6.41 -13.88
N THR A 147 1.27 -6.18 -12.78
CA THR A 147 0.70 -6.14 -11.42
C THR A 147 -0.53 -5.23 -11.38
N PRO A 148 -1.70 -5.73 -10.95
CA PRO A 148 -2.88 -4.90 -10.80
C PRO A 148 -2.70 -3.91 -9.63
N VAL A 149 -2.94 -2.63 -9.92
CA VAL A 149 -2.88 -1.55 -8.92
C VAL A 149 -4.17 -0.78 -8.95
N PHE A 150 -4.84 -0.66 -7.81
CA PHE A 150 -5.99 0.21 -7.62
C PHE A 150 -5.60 1.42 -6.76
N ILE A 151 -5.85 2.62 -7.25
CA ILE A 151 -5.69 3.86 -6.49
C ILE A 151 -7.05 4.57 -6.48
N GLY A 152 -7.68 4.65 -5.29
CA GLY A 152 -8.87 5.44 -5.05
C GLY A 152 -8.51 6.74 -4.31
N THR A 153 -9.14 7.85 -4.66
CA THR A 153 -8.92 9.14 -3.98
C THR A 153 -10.12 10.07 -4.09
N GLY A 154 -10.37 10.84 -3.04
CA GLY A 154 -11.36 11.93 -3.06
C GLY A 154 -10.82 13.18 -3.76
N ASP A 155 -11.72 14.00 -4.30
CA ASP A 155 -11.42 15.35 -4.78
C ASP A 155 -12.57 16.31 -4.44
N PRO A 156 -12.34 17.35 -3.61
CA PRO A 156 -11.06 17.74 -3.00
C PRO A 156 -10.67 16.88 -1.79
N ASP A 157 -9.39 16.54 -1.69
CA ASP A 157 -8.80 15.95 -0.49
C ASP A 157 -7.78 16.93 0.11
N PRO A 158 -7.88 17.28 1.42
CA PRO A 158 -7.00 18.27 2.03
C PRO A 158 -5.56 17.80 2.22
N HIS A 159 -5.29 16.51 2.10
CA HIS A 159 -3.99 15.91 2.36
C HIS A 159 -3.31 15.38 1.12
N VAL A 160 -4.08 14.84 0.16
CA VAL A 160 -3.56 14.17 -1.04
C VAL A 160 -4.10 14.85 -2.30
N PRO A 161 -3.35 15.78 -2.89
CA PRO A 161 -3.76 16.44 -4.14
C PRO A 161 -3.91 15.43 -5.27
N VAL A 162 -5.02 15.51 -6.01
CA VAL A 162 -5.31 14.60 -7.13
C VAL A 162 -4.21 14.62 -8.20
N GLN A 163 -3.54 15.76 -8.40
CA GLN A 163 -2.41 15.89 -9.34
C GLN A 163 -1.25 14.95 -8.97
N ARG A 164 -1.00 14.71 -7.67
CA ARG A 164 0.02 13.75 -7.24
C ARG A 164 -0.41 12.33 -7.53
N VAL A 165 -1.70 12.03 -7.39
CA VAL A 165 -2.27 10.72 -7.74
C VAL A 165 -2.10 10.45 -9.24
N HIS A 166 -2.47 11.41 -10.10
CA HIS A 166 -2.26 11.30 -11.56
C HIS A 166 -0.80 11.08 -11.94
N ALA A 167 0.12 11.85 -11.33
CA ALA A 167 1.56 11.69 -11.58
C ALA A 167 2.08 10.31 -11.12
N THR A 168 1.57 9.80 -10.00
CA THR A 168 1.87 8.45 -9.51
C THR A 168 1.39 7.40 -10.49
N THR A 169 0.13 7.47 -10.91
CA THR A 169 -0.47 6.56 -11.90
C THR A 169 0.36 6.51 -13.18
N ALA A 170 0.72 7.68 -13.73
CA ALA A 170 1.52 7.75 -14.95
C ALA A 170 2.89 7.05 -14.80
N LEU A 171 3.56 7.23 -13.66
CA LEU A 171 4.84 6.55 -13.41
C LEU A 171 4.66 5.03 -13.30
N LEU A 172 3.69 4.56 -12.53
CA LEU A 172 3.46 3.12 -12.37
C LEU A 172 3.11 2.45 -13.71
N GLN A 173 2.29 3.12 -14.55
CA GLN A 173 1.99 2.65 -15.91
C GLN A 173 3.23 2.57 -16.79
N ASN A 174 4.13 3.56 -16.71
CA ASN A 174 5.42 3.53 -17.40
C ASN A 174 6.34 2.40 -16.91
N MET A 175 6.11 1.91 -15.69
CA MET A 175 6.78 0.72 -15.13
C MET A 175 5.96 -0.57 -15.33
N HIS A 176 5.02 -0.57 -16.29
CA HIS A 176 4.18 -1.69 -16.70
C HIS A 176 3.23 -2.24 -15.61
N ALA A 177 2.78 -1.41 -14.66
CA ALA A 177 1.67 -1.77 -13.78
C ALA A 177 0.31 -1.64 -14.51
N ALA A 178 -0.63 -2.55 -14.21
CA ALA A 178 -2.02 -2.44 -14.66
C ALA A 178 -2.82 -1.56 -13.69
N VAL A 179 -2.65 -0.23 -13.80
CA VAL A 179 -3.24 0.74 -12.87
C VAL A 179 -4.67 1.08 -13.26
N THR A 180 -5.57 0.97 -12.27
CA THR A 180 -6.90 1.60 -12.29
C THR A 180 -6.91 2.71 -11.25
N GLU A 181 -6.98 3.94 -11.69
CA GLU A 181 -7.18 5.11 -10.86
C GLU A 181 -8.65 5.52 -10.86
N LYS A 182 -9.21 5.84 -9.70
CA LYS A 182 -10.56 6.37 -9.58
C LYS A 182 -10.61 7.57 -8.63
N VAL A 183 -11.03 8.71 -9.20
CA VAL A 183 -11.27 9.94 -8.44
C VAL A 183 -12.75 10.02 -8.08
N TYR A 184 -13.04 10.36 -6.83
CA TYR A 184 -14.40 10.48 -6.29
C TYR A 184 -14.72 11.94 -5.98
N PRO A 185 -15.47 12.64 -6.84
CA PRO A 185 -15.81 14.04 -6.63
C PRO A 185 -16.64 14.24 -5.35
N GLY A 186 -16.24 15.22 -4.54
CA GLY A 186 -16.91 15.55 -3.29
C GLY A 186 -16.65 14.60 -2.13
N MET A 187 -15.87 13.55 -2.34
CA MET A 187 -15.43 12.66 -1.26
C MET A 187 -14.23 13.28 -0.54
N GLY A 188 -14.29 13.35 0.79
CA GLY A 188 -13.17 13.79 1.63
C GLY A 188 -12.14 12.68 1.85
N HIS A 189 -11.30 12.89 2.89
CA HIS A 189 -10.23 11.94 3.26
C HIS A 189 -10.77 10.71 4.00
N THR A 190 -11.31 9.76 3.25
CA THR A 190 -11.95 8.54 3.77
C THR A 190 -11.88 7.41 2.75
N ILE A 191 -12.35 6.22 3.12
CA ILE A 191 -12.53 5.08 2.22
C ILE A 191 -14.02 4.88 2.01
N SER A 192 -14.45 4.79 0.74
CA SER A 192 -15.84 4.54 0.37
C SER A 192 -16.11 3.05 0.12
N GLY A 193 -17.39 2.65 0.22
CA GLY A 193 -17.80 1.30 -0.13
C GLY A 193 -17.52 0.93 -1.60
N ASP A 194 -17.57 1.91 -2.51
CA ASP A 194 -17.22 1.66 -3.91
C ASP A 194 -15.72 1.42 -4.10
N GLU A 195 -14.83 2.11 -3.36
CA GLU A 195 -13.39 1.81 -3.40
C GLU A 195 -13.10 0.38 -2.95
N ILE A 196 -13.77 -0.09 -1.89
CA ILE A 196 -13.67 -1.48 -1.42
C ILE A 196 -14.14 -2.45 -2.51
N ALA A 197 -15.27 -2.17 -3.16
CA ALA A 197 -15.79 -3.00 -4.25
C ALA A 197 -14.84 -3.04 -5.46
N GLN A 198 -14.26 -1.90 -5.83
CA GLN A 198 -13.27 -1.83 -6.92
C GLN A 198 -11.99 -2.61 -6.58
N ALA A 199 -11.44 -2.42 -5.39
CA ALA A 199 -10.27 -3.17 -4.91
C ALA A 199 -10.53 -4.69 -4.94
N SER A 200 -11.70 -5.12 -4.44
CA SER A 200 -12.11 -6.52 -4.43
C SER A 200 -12.14 -7.11 -5.86
N ARG A 201 -12.72 -6.39 -6.79
CA ARG A 201 -12.90 -6.85 -8.18
C ARG A 201 -11.60 -6.80 -9.00
N LEU A 202 -10.82 -5.71 -8.86
CA LEU A 202 -9.68 -5.43 -9.75
C LEU A 202 -8.38 -6.05 -9.25
N VAL A 203 -8.20 -6.12 -7.93
CA VAL A 203 -6.95 -6.57 -7.33
C VAL A 203 -7.09 -7.96 -6.73
N PHE A 204 -8.09 -8.18 -5.88
CA PHE A 204 -8.26 -9.48 -5.20
C PHE A 204 -9.02 -10.51 -6.04
N ARG A 205 -9.58 -10.10 -7.20
CA ARG A 205 -10.28 -10.95 -8.15
C ARG A 205 -11.41 -11.76 -7.50
N ALA A 206 -12.24 -11.08 -6.69
CA ALA A 206 -13.46 -11.68 -6.18
C ALA A 206 -14.33 -12.21 -7.35
N PRO A 207 -14.93 -13.39 -7.22
CA PRO A 207 -15.90 -13.84 -8.21
C PRO A 207 -17.03 -12.82 -8.32
N VAL A 208 -17.40 -12.45 -9.55
CA VAL A 208 -18.58 -11.61 -9.82
C VAL A 208 -19.79 -12.39 -9.33
N ARG A 209 -20.45 -11.91 -8.28
CA ARG A 209 -21.74 -12.43 -7.81
C ARG A 209 -22.88 -11.82 -8.59
#